data_b7813c20259d978113e6f4e46ed66f49
#
_entry.id   b7813c20259d978113e6f4e46ed66f49
#
_cell.length_a   1.000
_cell.length_b   1.000
_cell.length_c   1.000
_cell.angle_alpha   90.00
_cell.angle_beta   90.00
_cell.angle_gamma   90.00
#
_symmetry.space_group_name_H-M   'P 1'
#
loop_
_entity.id
_entity.type
_entity.pdbx_description
1 polymer ?
#
loop_
_entity_poly.entity_id
_entity_poly.type
_entity_poly.pdbx_seq_one_letter_code
_entity_poly.pdbx_strand_id
1 'polypeptide(L)'
;MAMLTGDVVTANPGLEGWKSVIGIFEEAKMPFTVMMGNHDAEIVPKDEIYAMLSKSPYFMGEKGPGDIHGAGNYVVPVYSSDGKKPAALLYCIDSNDYPTLKDYGTYDWIHFDQIHWYREQSMRYTKENGGKPLPALAFFHIPLLEYNEIVGAETTLGQKEEGIASPNINTGFFASLVEMKDVMATFAGHDHDNDYIGMLYNVGLAFGRVSGWDAYGDFERGGRIIELREGKFEFDSWIRTPSGKEYTYYYPSGLTSKDEETMEFLPAKTVKPKKHGVAYTYYEGKFKHTDQIASGTKVKEGTMKNISIQEAPAKDHFAYEFRTLINIPEKGVYRFYTY
;
A
#
# COMPACT_ATOMS: atom_id res chain seq x y z
N MET A 1 -7.93 -15.02 6.75
CA MET A 1 -7.31 -15.56 5.50
C MET A 1 -5.83 -15.22 5.53
N ALA A 2 -4.98 -16.13 5.07
CA ALA A 2 -3.54 -15.87 4.91
C ALA A 2 -3.21 -15.53 3.45
N MET A 3 -2.22 -14.64 3.26
CA MET A 3 -1.67 -14.24 1.97
C MET A 3 -0.19 -14.63 1.98
N LEU A 4 0.20 -15.66 1.24
CA LEU A 4 1.59 -16.11 1.13
C LEU A 4 2.26 -15.35 -0.02
N THR A 5 3.20 -14.48 0.31
CA THR A 5 3.83 -13.56 -0.66
C THR A 5 5.09 -14.15 -1.32
N GLY A 6 5.10 -15.44 -1.57
CA GLY A 6 6.13 -16.12 -2.38
C GLY A 6 7.27 -16.73 -1.59
N ASP A 7 8.10 -17.47 -2.31
CA ASP A 7 9.20 -18.27 -1.80
C ASP A 7 8.77 -19.23 -0.68
N VAL A 8 7.67 -19.93 -0.95
CA VAL A 8 6.99 -20.77 0.05
C VAL A 8 7.66 -22.12 0.15
N VAL A 9 8.05 -22.72 -0.98
CA VAL A 9 8.73 -24.03 -1.05
C VAL A 9 9.91 -23.94 -2.00
N THR A 10 11.08 -23.75 -1.45
CA THR A 10 12.33 -23.46 -2.18
C THR A 10 13.35 -24.60 -2.17
N ALA A 11 12.99 -25.78 -1.63
CA ALA A 11 13.88 -26.93 -1.50
C ALA A 11 13.20 -28.25 -1.85
N ASN A 12 14.01 -29.25 -2.23
CA ASN A 12 13.53 -30.62 -2.43
C ASN A 12 13.23 -31.31 -1.09
N PRO A 13 12.17 -32.16 -1.03
CA PRO A 13 11.26 -32.52 -2.12
C PRO A 13 10.11 -31.52 -2.29
N GLY A 14 10.08 -30.75 -3.40
CA GLY A 14 9.15 -29.63 -3.61
C GLY A 14 7.67 -30.01 -3.52
N LEU A 15 7.24 -31.11 -4.14
CA LEU A 15 5.83 -31.53 -4.07
C LEU A 15 5.39 -31.89 -2.65
N GLU A 16 6.27 -32.53 -1.86
CA GLU A 16 5.95 -32.83 -0.45
C GLU A 16 5.92 -31.56 0.40
N GLY A 17 6.80 -30.59 0.11
CA GLY A 17 6.77 -29.26 0.73
C GLY A 17 5.41 -28.59 0.51
N TRP A 18 4.95 -28.53 -0.73
CA TRP A 18 3.65 -27.94 -1.07
C TRP A 18 2.48 -28.67 -0.41
N LYS A 19 2.50 -30.03 -0.36
CA LYS A 19 1.48 -30.79 0.38
C LYS A 19 1.47 -30.43 1.87
N SER A 20 2.65 -30.25 2.46
CA SER A 20 2.77 -29.89 3.88
C SER A 20 2.19 -28.50 4.15
N VAL A 21 2.49 -27.51 3.30
CA VAL A 21 1.93 -26.15 3.40
C VAL A 21 0.41 -26.19 3.28
N ILE A 22 -0.13 -26.86 2.27
CA ILE A 22 -1.58 -27.02 2.07
C ILE A 22 -2.22 -27.67 3.32
N GLY A 23 -1.61 -28.74 3.84
CA GLY A 23 -2.09 -29.47 5.00
C GLY A 23 -2.21 -28.61 6.26
N ILE A 24 -1.28 -27.66 6.48
CA ILE A 24 -1.34 -26.71 7.61
C ILE A 24 -2.61 -25.84 7.52
N PHE A 25 -2.92 -25.30 6.34
CA PHE A 25 -4.11 -24.45 6.16
C PHE A 25 -5.41 -25.25 6.21
N GLU A 26 -5.41 -26.48 5.72
CA GLU A 26 -6.55 -27.41 5.81
C GLU A 26 -6.83 -27.81 7.26
N GLU A 27 -5.80 -28.18 8.03
CA GLU A 27 -5.93 -28.49 9.46
C GLU A 27 -6.44 -27.28 10.24
N ALA A 28 -5.89 -26.09 9.98
CA ALA A 28 -6.33 -24.85 10.59
C ALA A 28 -7.69 -24.37 10.10
N LYS A 29 -8.26 -24.97 9.04
CA LYS A 29 -9.48 -24.51 8.33
C LYS A 29 -9.38 -23.03 7.95
N MET A 30 -8.20 -22.63 7.54
CA MET A 30 -7.88 -21.23 7.23
C MET A 30 -7.83 -21.01 5.72
N PRO A 31 -8.68 -20.15 5.17
CA PRO A 31 -8.56 -19.73 3.77
C PRO A 31 -7.18 -19.08 3.51
N PHE A 32 -6.59 -19.39 2.37
CA PHE A 32 -5.28 -18.86 1.99
C PHE A 32 -5.15 -18.61 0.49
N THR A 33 -4.19 -17.77 0.13
CA THR A 33 -3.76 -17.51 -1.24
C THR A 33 -2.23 -17.63 -1.34
N VAL A 34 -1.74 -17.78 -2.56
CA VAL A 34 -0.30 -17.85 -2.83
C VAL A 34 0.01 -16.95 -4.02
N MET A 35 0.95 -16.03 -3.87
CA MET A 35 1.70 -15.40 -4.96
C MET A 35 3.02 -16.15 -5.07
N MET A 36 3.45 -16.47 -6.29
CA MET A 36 4.73 -17.18 -6.48
C MET A 36 5.90 -16.21 -6.27
N GLY A 37 6.95 -16.71 -5.60
CA GLY A 37 8.24 -16.08 -5.55
C GLY A 37 9.16 -16.60 -6.65
N ASN A 38 10.36 -16.05 -6.74
CA ASN A 38 11.32 -16.43 -7.76
C ASN A 38 11.91 -17.83 -7.55
N HIS A 39 11.88 -18.36 -6.32
CA HIS A 39 12.39 -19.70 -6.01
C HIS A 39 11.33 -20.80 -6.08
N ASP A 40 10.04 -20.51 -5.99
CA ASP A 40 8.98 -21.52 -5.94
C ASP A 40 8.95 -22.42 -7.18
N ALA A 41 9.28 -21.86 -8.36
CA ALA A 41 9.25 -22.58 -9.62
C ALA A 41 10.58 -23.25 -10.01
N GLU A 42 11.62 -23.15 -9.20
CA GLU A 42 12.92 -23.76 -9.49
C GLU A 42 12.89 -25.30 -9.41
N ILE A 43 11.94 -25.85 -8.63
CA ILE A 43 11.84 -27.30 -8.37
C ILE A 43 10.57 -27.87 -8.98
N VAL A 44 9.44 -27.17 -8.83
CA VAL A 44 8.13 -27.60 -9.33
C VAL A 44 7.57 -26.52 -10.23
N PRO A 45 7.16 -26.84 -11.48
CA PRO A 45 6.57 -25.83 -12.36
C PRO A 45 5.33 -25.15 -11.74
N LYS A 46 5.16 -23.83 -11.96
CA LYS A 46 3.99 -23.06 -11.44
C LYS A 46 2.66 -23.73 -11.77
N ASP A 47 2.52 -24.29 -12.95
CA ASP A 47 1.31 -25.01 -13.39
C ASP A 47 0.97 -26.21 -12.50
N GLU A 48 1.97 -26.98 -12.11
CA GLU A 48 1.80 -28.15 -11.25
C GLU A 48 1.48 -27.71 -9.81
N ILE A 49 2.11 -26.63 -9.34
CA ILE A 49 1.82 -26.03 -8.03
C ILE A 49 0.36 -25.58 -7.98
N TYR A 50 -0.10 -24.78 -8.96
CA TYR A 50 -1.50 -24.32 -9.00
C TYR A 50 -2.50 -25.47 -9.16
N ALA A 51 -2.17 -26.51 -9.93
CA ALA A 51 -2.99 -27.70 -10.06
C ALA A 51 -3.11 -28.47 -8.73
N MET A 52 -2.11 -28.38 -7.85
CA MET A 52 -2.15 -28.95 -6.52
C MET A 52 -2.95 -28.06 -5.55
N LEU A 53 -2.66 -26.77 -5.51
CA LEU A 53 -3.33 -25.78 -4.68
C LEU A 53 -4.86 -25.78 -4.91
N SER A 54 -5.28 -25.86 -6.16
CA SER A 54 -6.71 -25.86 -6.56
C SER A 54 -7.51 -27.06 -6.05
N LYS A 55 -6.86 -28.09 -5.51
CA LYS A 55 -7.54 -29.25 -4.90
C LYS A 55 -7.95 -28.96 -3.45
N SER A 56 -7.35 -27.96 -2.82
CA SER A 56 -7.70 -27.60 -1.45
C SER A 56 -8.95 -26.71 -1.40
N PRO A 57 -9.94 -27.06 -0.58
CA PRO A 57 -11.14 -26.22 -0.43
C PRO A 57 -10.88 -24.90 0.31
N TYR A 58 -9.69 -24.71 0.85
CA TYR A 58 -9.26 -23.49 1.54
C TYR A 58 -8.39 -22.58 0.66
N PHE A 59 -7.97 -23.05 -0.52
CA PHE A 59 -7.26 -22.20 -1.46
C PHE A 59 -8.25 -21.26 -2.16
N MET A 60 -8.04 -19.97 -2.00
CA MET A 60 -8.93 -18.91 -2.53
C MET A 60 -8.39 -18.27 -3.81
N GLY A 61 -7.30 -18.82 -4.33
CA GLY A 61 -6.64 -18.31 -5.53
C GLY A 61 -6.96 -19.13 -6.78
N GLU A 62 -6.36 -18.72 -7.87
CA GLU A 62 -6.39 -19.41 -9.16
C GLU A 62 -5.09 -19.17 -9.93
N LYS A 63 -4.85 -19.93 -10.99
CA LYS A 63 -3.69 -19.70 -11.86
C LYS A 63 -3.77 -18.36 -12.61
N GLY A 64 -4.98 -17.86 -12.82
CA GLY A 64 -5.24 -16.65 -13.59
C GLY A 64 -5.20 -16.85 -15.11
N PRO A 65 -5.24 -15.74 -15.89
CA PRO A 65 -5.23 -15.78 -17.35
C PRO A 65 -3.96 -16.42 -17.90
N GLY A 66 -4.10 -17.20 -18.97
CA GLY A 66 -2.96 -17.86 -19.61
C GLY A 66 -2.34 -17.09 -20.80
N ASP A 67 -2.85 -15.91 -21.09
CA ASP A 67 -2.47 -15.04 -22.20
C ASP A 67 -1.71 -13.77 -21.76
N ILE A 68 -1.38 -13.68 -20.47
CA ILE A 68 -0.53 -12.63 -19.91
C ILE A 68 0.69 -13.25 -19.20
N HIS A 69 1.72 -12.45 -18.94
CA HIS A 69 2.91 -12.90 -18.22
C HIS A 69 2.58 -13.35 -16.80
N GLY A 70 3.39 -14.32 -16.32
CA GLY A 70 3.27 -14.88 -14.99
C GLY A 70 2.12 -15.88 -14.80
N ALA A 71 2.04 -16.46 -13.62
CA ALA A 71 0.97 -17.35 -13.19
C ALA A 71 0.56 -17.02 -11.77
N GLY A 72 -0.72 -16.75 -11.56
CA GLY A 72 -1.23 -16.28 -10.26
C GLY A 72 -1.64 -14.81 -10.26
N ASN A 73 -2.01 -14.28 -11.43
CA ASN A 73 -2.66 -12.98 -11.51
C ASN A 73 -4.17 -13.18 -11.32
N TYR A 74 -4.69 -12.87 -10.15
CA TYR A 74 -6.12 -13.04 -9.82
C TYR A 74 -6.60 -12.03 -8.77
N VAL A 75 -7.91 -11.92 -8.63
CA VAL A 75 -8.55 -11.04 -7.64
C VAL A 75 -9.36 -11.87 -6.66
N VAL A 76 -9.15 -11.66 -5.37
CA VAL A 76 -9.99 -12.23 -4.32
C VAL A 76 -10.91 -11.13 -3.78
N PRO A 77 -12.23 -11.17 -4.06
CA PRO A 77 -13.16 -10.24 -3.47
C PRO A 77 -13.44 -10.61 -2.02
N VAL A 78 -13.31 -9.64 -1.13
CA VAL A 78 -13.76 -9.72 0.27
C VAL A 78 -15.18 -9.19 0.32
N TYR A 79 -16.10 -10.04 0.68
CA TYR A 79 -17.52 -9.67 0.73
C TYR A 79 -17.87 -8.88 1.99
N SER A 80 -18.91 -8.04 1.88
CA SER A 80 -19.53 -7.34 3.00
C SER A 80 -20.00 -8.32 4.07
N SER A 81 -20.15 -7.83 5.30
CA SER A 81 -20.60 -8.65 6.46
C SER A 81 -21.95 -9.33 6.23
N ASP A 82 -22.81 -8.80 5.35
CA ASP A 82 -24.06 -9.43 4.92
C ASP A 82 -23.91 -10.41 3.73
N GLY A 83 -22.72 -10.58 3.21
CA GLY A 83 -22.35 -11.51 2.14
C GLY A 83 -22.86 -11.16 0.74
N LYS A 84 -23.44 -9.96 0.53
CA LYS A 84 -24.17 -9.67 -0.72
C LYS A 84 -23.31 -9.10 -1.84
N LYS A 85 -22.27 -8.35 -1.50
CA LYS A 85 -21.45 -7.67 -2.49
C LYS A 85 -19.99 -7.58 -2.05
N PRO A 86 -19.05 -7.44 -2.97
CA PRO A 86 -17.67 -7.11 -2.62
C PRO A 86 -17.61 -5.80 -1.83
N ALA A 87 -16.85 -5.79 -0.74
CA ALA A 87 -16.58 -4.65 0.11
C ALA A 87 -15.11 -4.22 0.02
N ALA A 88 -14.21 -5.15 -0.35
CA ALA A 88 -12.82 -4.87 -0.66
C ALA A 88 -12.29 -5.87 -1.70
N LEU A 89 -11.15 -5.57 -2.31
CA LEU A 89 -10.49 -6.43 -3.29
C LEU A 89 -9.05 -6.72 -2.87
N LEU A 90 -8.61 -7.95 -3.08
CA LEU A 90 -7.21 -8.34 -2.91
C LEU A 90 -6.67 -8.75 -4.28
N TYR A 91 -5.83 -7.91 -4.86
CA TYR A 91 -5.11 -8.21 -6.09
C TYR A 91 -3.89 -9.05 -5.78
N CYS A 92 -3.84 -10.24 -6.33
CA CYS A 92 -2.68 -11.12 -6.30
C CYS A 92 -2.01 -11.04 -7.67
N ILE A 93 -0.72 -10.70 -7.69
CA ILE A 93 0.03 -10.46 -8.93
C ILE A 93 1.33 -11.24 -8.88
N ASP A 94 1.60 -12.00 -9.91
CA ASP A 94 2.91 -12.63 -10.08
C ASP A 94 3.93 -11.55 -10.46
N SER A 95 4.89 -11.29 -9.59
CA SER A 95 5.99 -10.36 -9.88
C SER A 95 7.05 -10.94 -10.81
N ASN A 96 6.82 -12.16 -11.30
CA ASN A 96 7.72 -12.96 -12.10
C ASN A 96 8.98 -13.41 -11.34
N ASP A 97 9.97 -13.94 -12.04
CA ASP A 97 11.14 -14.60 -11.44
C ASP A 97 12.43 -13.91 -11.89
N TYR A 98 13.05 -14.50 -12.93
CA TYR A 98 14.31 -14.07 -13.52
C TYR A 98 14.08 -13.62 -14.97
N PRO A 99 14.64 -12.48 -15.39
CA PRO A 99 14.39 -11.98 -16.72
C PRO A 99 15.04 -12.87 -17.78
N THR A 100 14.37 -13.04 -18.90
CA THR A 100 14.94 -13.65 -20.08
C THR A 100 16.07 -12.81 -20.69
N LEU A 101 16.00 -11.50 -20.49
CA LEU A 101 16.97 -10.49 -20.91
C LEU A 101 18.00 -10.24 -19.78
N LYS A 102 19.00 -11.12 -19.67
CA LYS A 102 19.96 -11.16 -18.55
C LYS A 102 20.79 -9.87 -18.34
N ASP A 103 20.94 -9.04 -19.35
CA ASP A 103 21.69 -7.78 -19.25
C ASP A 103 20.93 -6.66 -18.51
N TYR A 104 19.65 -6.87 -18.16
CA TYR A 104 18.78 -5.87 -17.58
C TYR A 104 18.49 -6.05 -16.09
N GLY A 105 19.24 -6.86 -15.39
CA GLY A 105 19.15 -7.05 -13.95
C GLY A 105 18.96 -8.50 -13.53
N THR A 106 18.86 -8.69 -12.23
CA THR A 106 18.73 -10.03 -11.62
C THR A 106 17.28 -10.53 -11.63
N TYR A 107 16.33 -9.60 -11.41
CA TYR A 107 14.90 -9.93 -11.27
C TYR A 107 14.11 -9.40 -12.45
N ASP A 108 13.10 -10.17 -12.85
CA ASP A 108 12.10 -9.76 -13.83
C ASP A 108 11.12 -8.75 -13.19
N TRP A 109 10.27 -8.16 -13.97
CA TRP A 109 9.35 -7.08 -13.58
C TRP A 109 7.90 -7.44 -13.87
N ILE A 110 6.96 -6.72 -13.30
CA ILE A 110 5.55 -6.82 -13.65
C ILE A 110 5.38 -6.24 -15.07
N HIS A 111 4.96 -7.08 -16.03
CA HIS A 111 4.87 -6.75 -17.44
C HIS A 111 3.66 -5.87 -17.78
N PHE A 112 3.70 -5.21 -18.94
CA PHE A 112 2.64 -4.29 -19.37
C PHE A 112 1.27 -4.96 -19.53
N ASP A 113 1.22 -6.23 -19.92
CA ASP A 113 -0.04 -6.99 -20.03
C ASP A 113 -0.64 -7.30 -18.64
N GLN A 114 0.20 -7.57 -17.64
CA GLN A 114 -0.25 -7.69 -16.24
C GLN A 114 -0.77 -6.37 -15.69
N ILE A 115 -0.10 -5.26 -16.01
CA ILE A 115 -0.55 -3.91 -15.65
C ILE A 115 -1.88 -3.58 -16.33
N HIS A 116 -2.01 -3.92 -17.60
CA HIS A 116 -3.27 -3.75 -18.34
C HIS A 116 -4.39 -4.58 -17.70
N TRP A 117 -4.14 -5.84 -17.41
CA TRP A 117 -5.08 -6.73 -16.72
C TRP A 117 -5.52 -6.14 -15.36
N TYR A 118 -4.59 -5.67 -14.54
CA TYR A 118 -4.93 -5.02 -13.27
C TYR A 118 -5.89 -3.84 -13.49
N ARG A 119 -5.56 -2.95 -14.44
CA ARG A 119 -6.38 -1.78 -14.76
C ARG A 119 -7.79 -2.18 -15.23
N GLU A 120 -7.90 -3.22 -16.03
CA GLU A 120 -9.20 -3.75 -16.47
C GLU A 120 -10.01 -4.30 -15.29
N GLN A 121 -9.38 -5.06 -14.39
CA GLN A 121 -10.06 -5.54 -13.19
C GLN A 121 -10.55 -4.37 -12.32
N SER A 122 -9.71 -3.39 -12.05
CA SER A 122 -10.04 -2.20 -11.28
C SER A 122 -11.21 -1.42 -11.90
N MET A 123 -11.17 -1.17 -13.20
CA MET A 123 -12.27 -0.52 -13.93
C MET A 123 -13.56 -1.34 -13.90
N ARG A 124 -13.48 -2.65 -14.03
CA ARG A 124 -14.63 -3.55 -13.95
C ARG A 124 -15.32 -3.46 -12.60
N TYR A 125 -14.59 -3.65 -11.51
CA TYR A 125 -15.13 -3.58 -10.15
C TYR A 125 -15.64 -2.17 -9.81
N THR A 126 -14.95 -1.12 -10.26
CA THR A 126 -15.42 0.27 -10.12
C THR A 126 -16.78 0.47 -10.81
N LYS A 127 -16.93 -0.03 -12.04
CA LYS A 127 -18.20 0.03 -12.78
C LYS A 127 -19.31 -0.75 -12.07
N GLU A 128 -19.03 -1.97 -11.63
CA GLU A 128 -19.96 -2.81 -10.89
C GLU A 128 -20.38 -2.18 -9.54
N ASN A 129 -19.49 -1.39 -8.94
CA ASN A 129 -19.78 -0.64 -7.71
C ASN A 129 -20.37 0.76 -7.97
N GLY A 130 -21.04 0.96 -9.10
CA GLY A 130 -21.73 2.22 -9.40
C GLY A 130 -20.78 3.40 -9.70
N GLY A 131 -19.62 3.14 -10.28
CA GLY A 131 -18.64 4.14 -10.68
C GLY A 131 -17.71 4.60 -9.54
N LYS A 132 -17.72 3.92 -8.39
CA LYS A 132 -16.84 4.23 -7.25
C LYS A 132 -15.83 3.09 -7.08
N PRO A 133 -14.53 3.37 -6.97
CA PRO A 133 -13.54 2.35 -6.63
C PRO A 133 -13.91 1.62 -5.33
N LEU A 134 -13.59 0.34 -5.25
CA LEU A 134 -13.62 -0.41 -4.00
C LEU A 134 -12.26 -0.30 -3.31
N PRO A 135 -12.22 -0.26 -1.96
CA PRO A 135 -10.95 -0.37 -1.25
C PRO A 135 -10.22 -1.65 -1.66
N ALA A 136 -8.95 -1.55 -1.98
CA ALA A 136 -8.18 -2.70 -2.41
C ALA A 136 -6.78 -2.75 -1.79
N LEU A 137 -6.20 -3.94 -1.75
CA LEU A 137 -4.80 -4.20 -1.44
C LEU A 137 -4.18 -5.01 -2.58
N ALA A 138 -2.90 -4.82 -2.86
CA ALA A 138 -2.17 -5.61 -3.83
C ALA A 138 -1.03 -6.39 -3.18
N PHE A 139 -0.84 -7.63 -3.61
CA PHE A 139 0.14 -8.57 -3.08
C PHE A 139 0.98 -9.15 -4.20
N PHE A 140 2.27 -9.16 -4.02
CA PHE A 140 3.24 -9.73 -4.94
C PHE A 140 4.51 -10.13 -4.16
N HIS A 141 5.47 -10.78 -4.82
CA HIS A 141 6.69 -11.23 -4.15
C HIS A 141 7.80 -10.19 -4.22
N ILE A 142 8.31 -9.87 -5.41
CA ILE A 142 9.45 -8.97 -5.60
C ILE A 142 8.99 -7.52 -5.47
N PRO A 143 9.60 -6.72 -4.58
CA PRO A 143 9.18 -5.34 -4.32
C PRO A 143 9.41 -4.43 -5.53
N LEU A 144 8.57 -3.39 -5.67
CA LEU A 144 8.72 -2.34 -6.68
C LEU A 144 9.91 -1.41 -6.34
N LEU A 145 10.46 -0.76 -7.34
CA LEU A 145 11.53 0.24 -7.15
C LEU A 145 11.13 1.37 -6.20
N GLU A 146 9.85 1.72 -6.15
CA GLU A 146 9.30 2.77 -5.30
C GLU A 146 9.42 2.47 -3.80
N TYR A 147 9.67 1.23 -3.39
CA TYR A 147 9.97 0.91 -1.99
C TYR A 147 11.22 1.62 -1.47
N ASN A 148 12.15 2.00 -2.35
CA ASN A 148 13.31 2.82 -1.99
C ASN A 148 12.94 4.25 -1.58
N GLU A 149 11.86 4.81 -2.14
CA GLU A 149 11.46 6.20 -1.94
C GLU A 149 10.94 6.49 -0.52
N ILE A 150 10.48 5.45 0.18
CA ILE A 150 9.95 5.59 1.53
C ILE A 150 10.98 5.28 2.62
N VAL A 151 12.19 4.85 2.25
CA VAL A 151 13.25 4.55 3.22
C VAL A 151 13.68 5.82 3.96
N GLY A 152 13.58 5.79 5.29
CA GLY A 152 13.96 6.93 6.13
C GLY A 152 12.97 8.09 6.13
N ALA A 153 11.82 7.97 5.47
CA ALA A 153 10.75 8.95 5.60
C ALA A 153 10.17 8.96 7.02
N GLU A 154 9.75 10.12 7.51
CA GLU A 154 9.22 10.31 8.86
C GLU A 154 8.01 9.39 9.17
N THR A 155 7.22 9.07 8.14
CA THR A 155 6.04 8.22 8.25
C THR A 155 6.33 6.73 8.03
N THR A 156 7.59 6.33 7.89
CA THR A 156 7.98 4.93 7.70
C THR A 156 8.26 4.27 9.04
N LEU A 157 7.64 3.11 9.26
CA LEU A 157 7.71 2.33 10.48
C LEU A 157 8.17 0.91 10.18
N GLY A 158 9.06 0.36 11.00
CA GLY A 158 9.63 -0.97 10.85
C GLY A 158 11.14 -0.92 10.65
N GLN A 159 11.72 -2.04 10.25
CA GLN A 159 13.16 -2.23 10.11
C GLN A 159 13.54 -2.46 8.66
N LYS A 160 14.70 -1.92 8.27
CA LYS A 160 15.36 -2.13 6.99
C LYS A 160 16.82 -2.50 7.26
N GLU A 161 17.11 -3.78 7.18
CA GLU A 161 18.43 -4.32 7.51
C GLU A 161 19.16 -4.87 6.27
N GLU A 162 18.48 -4.95 5.12
CA GLU A 162 19.09 -5.37 3.86
C GLU A 162 18.75 -4.44 2.68
N GLY A 163 19.42 -4.63 1.55
CA GLY A 163 19.12 -3.96 0.29
C GLY A 163 17.74 -4.34 -0.23
N ILE A 164 17.09 -3.43 -0.94
CA ILE A 164 15.80 -3.72 -1.57
C ILE A 164 16.07 -4.39 -2.91
N ALA A 165 15.71 -5.67 -2.99
CA ALA A 165 15.97 -6.50 -4.16
C ALA A 165 14.85 -6.36 -5.22
N SER A 166 14.79 -5.19 -5.84
CA SER A 166 13.84 -4.84 -6.90
C SER A 166 14.36 -5.12 -8.30
N PRO A 167 13.48 -5.22 -9.32
CA PRO A 167 13.88 -5.18 -10.73
C PRO A 167 14.64 -3.88 -11.06
N ASN A 168 15.51 -3.95 -12.07
CA ASN A 168 16.20 -2.73 -12.56
C ASN A 168 15.29 -1.88 -13.47
N ILE A 169 14.21 -2.47 -14.00
CA ILE A 169 13.29 -1.82 -14.92
C ILE A 169 11.99 -1.48 -14.20
N ASN A 170 11.61 -0.21 -14.24
CA ASN A 170 10.30 0.27 -13.78
C ASN A 170 9.33 0.31 -14.98
N THR A 171 8.26 -0.46 -14.90
CA THR A 171 7.23 -0.54 -15.94
C THR A 171 6.02 0.35 -15.67
N GLY A 172 6.02 1.09 -14.57
CA GLY A 172 4.94 2.01 -14.21
C GLY A 172 3.73 1.35 -13.54
N PHE A 173 3.90 0.16 -12.96
CA PHE A 173 2.83 -0.47 -12.19
C PHE A 173 2.37 0.42 -11.03
N PHE A 174 3.31 1.02 -10.30
CA PHE A 174 2.99 1.96 -9.22
C PHE A 174 2.18 3.16 -9.72
N ALA A 175 2.53 3.74 -10.86
CA ALA A 175 1.75 4.82 -11.47
C ALA A 175 0.31 4.40 -11.76
N SER A 176 0.09 3.15 -12.20
CA SER A 176 -1.26 2.61 -12.41
C SER A 176 -2.05 2.50 -11.10
N LEU A 177 -1.42 2.11 -9.99
CA LEU A 177 -2.07 2.09 -8.68
C LEU A 177 -2.54 3.49 -8.27
N VAL A 178 -1.68 4.50 -8.45
CA VAL A 178 -2.00 5.91 -8.15
C VAL A 178 -3.13 6.44 -9.02
N GLU A 179 -3.15 6.10 -10.32
CA GLU A 179 -4.21 6.54 -11.23
C GLU A 179 -5.56 5.89 -10.97
N MET A 180 -5.58 4.56 -10.67
CA MET A 180 -6.82 3.82 -10.47
C MET A 180 -7.48 4.12 -9.12
N LYS A 181 -6.72 4.52 -8.10
CA LYS A 181 -7.21 5.01 -6.78
C LYS A 181 -8.03 3.99 -5.98
N ASP A 182 -7.89 2.71 -6.26
CA ASP A 182 -8.54 1.63 -5.53
C ASP A 182 -7.59 0.97 -4.52
N VAL A 183 -6.31 0.84 -4.87
CA VAL A 183 -5.31 0.19 -4.01
C VAL A 183 -4.81 1.14 -2.93
N MET A 184 -5.10 0.79 -1.69
CA MET A 184 -4.62 1.50 -0.50
C MET A 184 -3.17 1.21 -0.18
N ALA A 185 -2.74 -0.05 -0.38
CA ALA A 185 -1.37 -0.46 -0.12
C ALA A 185 -0.97 -1.69 -0.92
N THR A 186 0.34 -1.84 -1.12
CA THR A 186 0.97 -3.05 -1.64
C THR A 186 1.75 -3.77 -0.54
N PHE A 187 1.81 -5.09 -0.63
CA PHE A 187 2.52 -5.95 0.31
C PHE A 187 3.45 -6.90 -0.45
N ALA A 188 4.74 -6.77 -0.21
CA ALA A 188 5.78 -7.58 -0.83
C ALA A 188 6.41 -8.58 0.15
N GLY A 189 7.03 -9.63 -0.40
CA GLY A 189 7.92 -10.54 0.29
C GLY A 189 9.37 -10.30 -0.09
N HIS A 190 10.10 -11.37 -0.44
CA HIS A 190 11.41 -11.41 -1.05
C HIS A 190 12.58 -11.05 -0.13
N ASP A 191 12.57 -9.83 0.43
CA ASP A 191 13.59 -9.39 1.37
C ASP A 191 13.25 -9.92 2.77
N HIS A 192 14.15 -10.68 3.40
CA HIS A 192 13.87 -11.34 4.68
C HIS A 192 14.14 -10.45 5.89
N ASP A 193 15.09 -9.51 5.74
CA ASP A 193 15.49 -8.57 6.79
C ASP A 193 14.96 -7.14 6.52
N ASN A 194 13.81 -7.06 5.82
CA ASN A 194 13.01 -5.85 5.67
C ASN A 194 11.57 -6.12 6.10
N ASP A 195 11.03 -5.30 7.00
CA ASP A 195 9.62 -5.41 7.44
C ASP A 195 8.92 -4.07 7.57
N TYR A 196 9.49 -3.02 6.99
CA TYR A 196 8.92 -1.68 7.11
C TYR A 196 7.66 -1.47 6.27
N ILE A 197 6.91 -0.45 6.65
CA ILE A 197 5.76 0.09 5.93
C ILE A 197 5.85 1.61 5.92
N GLY A 198 5.57 2.22 4.80
CA GLY A 198 5.49 3.68 4.64
C GLY A 198 4.51 4.03 3.53
N MET A 199 4.37 5.31 3.22
CA MET A 199 3.39 5.79 2.25
C MET A 199 4.04 6.68 1.20
N LEU A 200 3.73 6.41 -0.08
CA LEU A 200 4.10 7.22 -1.23
C LEU A 200 2.83 7.55 -2.03
N TYR A 201 2.56 8.83 -2.30
CA TYR A 201 1.39 9.29 -3.06
C TYR A 201 0.05 8.63 -2.66
N ASN A 202 -0.21 8.51 -1.36
CA ASN A 202 -1.38 7.85 -0.78
C ASN A 202 -1.49 6.34 -1.02
N VAL A 203 -0.44 5.67 -1.46
CA VAL A 203 -0.34 4.22 -1.53
C VAL A 203 0.67 3.75 -0.48
N GLY A 204 0.26 2.87 0.41
CA GLY A 204 1.16 2.21 1.35
C GLY A 204 2.08 1.23 0.62
N LEU A 205 3.36 1.21 0.98
CA LEU A 205 4.33 0.23 0.51
C LEU A 205 4.82 -0.54 1.74
N ALA A 206 4.59 -1.84 1.79
CA ALA A 206 4.85 -2.65 2.96
C ALA A 206 5.56 -3.96 2.61
N PHE A 207 6.57 -4.33 3.38
CA PHE A 207 7.06 -5.69 3.39
C PHE A 207 6.21 -6.56 4.33
N GLY A 208 6.13 -7.85 4.03
CA GLY A 208 5.69 -8.87 4.96
C GLY A 208 6.65 -9.01 6.14
N ARG A 209 6.57 -10.12 6.84
CA ARG A 209 7.57 -10.55 7.83
C ARG A 209 7.99 -11.95 7.45
N VAL A 210 9.29 -12.20 7.40
CA VAL A 210 9.79 -13.55 7.13
C VAL A 210 9.19 -14.55 8.12
N SER A 211 8.67 -15.67 7.59
CA SER A 211 7.98 -16.68 8.41
C SER A 211 8.68 -18.04 8.36
N GLY A 212 9.48 -18.33 7.31
CA GLY A 212 10.17 -19.59 7.14
C GLY A 212 11.35 -19.75 8.10
N TRP A 213 11.43 -20.89 8.80
CA TRP A 213 12.51 -21.17 9.74
C TRP A 213 13.88 -21.35 9.05
N ASP A 214 13.89 -21.89 7.82
CA ASP A 214 15.11 -22.12 7.06
C ASP A 214 15.53 -20.89 6.20
N ALA A 215 14.73 -19.83 6.22
CA ALA A 215 15.07 -18.59 5.55
C ALA A 215 16.25 -17.88 6.26
N TYR A 216 17.12 -17.22 5.50
CA TYR A 216 18.16 -16.37 6.07
C TYR A 216 17.57 -15.18 6.84
N GLY A 217 18.42 -14.43 7.55
CA GLY A 217 18.06 -13.24 8.30
C GLY A 217 17.81 -13.52 9.77
N ASP A 218 17.97 -12.46 10.56
CA ASP A 218 17.98 -12.52 12.02
C ASP A 218 16.63 -12.10 12.66
N PHE A 219 15.66 -11.68 11.86
CA PHE A 219 14.36 -11.29 12.39
C PHE A 219 13.62 -12.46 13.03
N GLU A 220 13.01 -12.22 14.19
CA GLU A 220 12.06 -13.16 14.76
C GLU A 220 10.97 -13.48 13.75
N ARG A 221 10.73 -14.77 13.49
CA ARG A 221 9.76 -15.23 12.48
C ARG A 221 8.34 -14.87 12.88
N GLY A 222 7.54 -14.45 11.90
CA GLY A 222 6.20 -13.97 12.17
C GLY A 222 5.40 -13.71 10.92
N GLY A 223 4.47 -12.77 11.00
CA GLY A 223 3.65 -12.34 9.88
C GLY A 223 3.17 -10.90 10.06
N ARG A 224 2.84 -10.27 8.95
CA ARG A 224 2.16 -8.99 8.97
C ARG A 224 0.65 -9.22 9.03
N ILE A 225 0.01 -8.62 9.99
CA ILE A 225 -1.45 -8.62 10.13
C ILE A 225 -1.99 -7.37 9.45
N ILE A 226 -3.13 -7.51 8.78
CA ILE A 226 -3.84 -6.40 8.12
C ILE A 226 -5.30 -6.50 8.53
N GLU A 227 -5.83 -5.44 9.08
CA GLU A 227 -7.23 -5.33 9.50
C GLU A 227 -7.94 -4.28 8.66
N LEU A 228 -8.78 -4.74 7.71
CA LEU A 228 -9.57 -3.88 6.84
C LEU A 228 -10.82 -3.36 7.56
N ARG A 229 -11.24 -2.14 7.21
CA ARG A 229 -12.47 -1.52 7.69
C ARG A 229 -13.54 -1.58 6.59
N GLU A 230 -14.61 -2.34 6.80
CA GLU A 230 -15.69 -2.46 5.80
C GLU A 230 -16.26 -1.09 5.40
N GLY A 231 -16.32 -0.88 4.08
CA GLY A 231 -16.87 0.35 3.48
C GLY A 231 -15.98 1.58 3.59
N LYS A 232 -14.72 1.43 4.04
CA LYS A 232 -13.77 2.53 4.18
C LYS A 232 -12.46 2.25 3.47
N PHE A 233 -11.82 3.30 2.98
CA PHE A 233 -10.42 3.26 2.53
C PHE A 233 -9.51 3.42 3.75
N GLU A 234 -9.56 2.43 4.64
CA GLU A 234 -8.82 2.40 5.90
C GLU A 234 -8.38 0.98 6.24
N PHE A 235 -7.18 0.84 6.77
CA PHE A 235 -6.71 -0.40 7.39
C PHE A 235 -5.71 -0.08 8.51
N ASP A 236 -5.63 -1.01 9.46
CA ASP A 236 -4.55 -1.06 10.43
C ASP A 236 -3.62 -2.23 10.06
N SER A 237 -2.32 -2.06 10.25
CA SER A 237 -1.34 -3.13 10.00
C SER A 237 -0.28 -3.18 11.09
N TRP A 238 0.15 -4.38 11.47
CA TRP A 238 1.21 -4.59 12.44
C TRP A 238 1.94 -5.90 12.17
N ILE A 239 3.16 -6.01 12.69
CA ILE A 239 3.89 -7.29 12.74
C ILE A 239 3.43 -8.07 13.96
N ARG A 240 3.25 -9.37 13.79
CA ARG A 240 2.98 -10.33 14.86
C ARG A 240 4.02 -11.43 14.86
N THR A 241 4.73 -11.55 15.97
CA THR A 241 5.71 -12.61 16.25
C THR A 241 5.30 -13.37 17.51
N PRO A 242 5.97 -14.47 17.86
CA PRO A 242 5.83 -15.10 19.17
C PRO A 242 6.04 -14.14 20.35
N SER A 243 6.98 -13.20 20.23
CA SER A 243 7.25 -12.18 21.28
C SER A 243 6.17 -11.12 21.42
N GLY A 244 5.33 -10.91 20.39
CA GLY A 244 4.25 -9.95 20.54
C GLY A 244 3.81 -9.24 19.27
N LYS A 245 3.18 -8.08 19.47
CA LYS A 245 2.72 -7.16 18.43
C LYS A 245 3.70 -6.00 18.34
N GLU A 246 4.15 -5.70 17.12
CA GLU A 246 5.11 -4.65 16.84
C GLU A 246 4.66 -3.79 15.65
N TYR A 247 5.14 -2.55 15.57
CA TYR A 247 5.04 -1.66 14.41
C TYR A 247 3.62 -1.47 13.88
N THR A 248 2.69 -1.05 14.74
CA THR A 248 1.33 -0.71 14.29
C THR A 248 1.34 0.56 13.44
N TYR A 249 0.73 0.46 12.27
CA TYR A 249 0.60 1.51 11.27
C TYR A 249 -0.87 1.70 10.91
N TYR A 250 -1.32 2.95 10.79
CA TYR A 250 -2.71 3.31 10.52
C TYR A 250 -2.82 4.03 9.16
N TYR A 251 -3.45 3.38 8.19
CA TYR A 251 -3.75 3.96 6.89
C TYR A 251 -5.16 4.58 6.90
N PRO A 252 -5.41 5.77 6.33
CA PRO A 252 -4.52 6.62 5.52
C PRO A 252 -3.76 7.68 6.32
N SER A 253 -3.89 7.72 7.64
CA SER A 253 -3.26 8.76 8.45
C SER A 253 -1.73 8.73 8.39
N GLY A 254 -1.15 7.54 8.16
CA GLY A 254 0.27 7.28 8.26
C GLY A 254 0.81 7.43 9.69
N LEU A 255 -0.10 7.44 10.66
CA LEU A 255 0.26 7.37 12.08
C LEU A 255 0.80 5.99 12.41
N THR A 256 1.59 5.96 13.45
CA THR A 256 2.25 4.76 13.94
C THR A 256 2.02 4.58 15.43
N SER A 257 2.34 3.40 15.96
CA SER A 257 2.34 3.20 17.41
C SER A 257 3.30 4.13 18.16
N LYS A 258 4.38 4.59 17.51
CA LYS A 258 5.29 5.58 18.10
C LYS A 258 4.63 6.96 18.26
N ASP A 259 3.80 7.34 17.31
CA ASP A 259 3.05 8.60 17.40
C ASP A 259 2.03 8.55 18.54
N GLU A 260 1.38 7.39 18.75
CA GLU A 260 0.41 7.23 19.85
C GLU A 260 1.03 7.42 21.23
N GLU A 261 2.30 7.02 21.42
CA GLU A 261 3.02 7.17 22.67
C GLU A 261 3.31 8.64 23.02
N THR A 262 3.45 9.49 22.00
CA THR A 262 3.88 10.90 22.17
C THR A 262 2.78 11.90 21.84
N MET A 263 1.65 11.47 21.30
CA MET A 263 0.58 12.35 20.80
C MET A 263 -0.22 12.97 21.91
N GLU A 264 -0.29 14.32 21.91
CA GLU A 264 -1.20 15.08 22.75
C GLU A 264 -2.37 15.63 21.93
N PHE A 265 -3.59 15.29 22.32
CA PHE A 265 -4.79 15.84 21.70
C PHE A 265 -5.10 17.22 22.28
N LEU A 266 -5.17 18.22 21.40
CA LEU A 266 -5.61 19.55 21.79
C LEU A 266 -7.07 19.50 22.29
N PRO A 267 -7.41 20.25 23.35
CA PRO A 267 -8.79 20.29 23.84
C PRO A 267 -9.73 20.93 22.79
N ALA A 268 -10.93 20.38 22.69
CA ALA A 268 -11.94 20.91 21.80
C ALA A 268 -12.27 22.38 22.17
N LYS A 269 -12.31 23.25 21.16
CA LYS A 269 -12.70 24.65 21.31
C LYS A 269 -13.93 24.94 20.45
N THR A 270 -15.01 25.39 21.06
CA THR A 270 -16.19 25.84 20.34
C THR A 270 -16.02 27.33 20.01
N VAL A 271 -15.92 27.64 18.72
CA VAL A 271 -15.79 28.99 18.21
C VAL A 271 -16.98 29.28 17.28
N LYS A 272 -17.69 30.37 17.52
CA LYS A 272 -18.73 30.81 16.58
C LYS A 272 -18.08 31.63 15.46
N PRO A 273 -18.12 31.19 14.20
CA PRO A 273 -17.56 31.97 13.11
C PRO A 273 -18.36 33.23 12.88
N LYS A 274 -17.68 34.36 12.71
CA LYS A 274 -18.33 35.64 12.40
C LYS A 274 -18.75 35.73 10.93
N LYS A 275 -18.06 35.07 10.04
CA LYS A 275 -18.32 35.02 8.59
C LYS A 275 -17.94 33.62 8.08
N HIS A 276 -18.61 33.16 7.01
CA HIS A 276 -18.23 31.99 6.27
C HIS A 276 -17.15 32.33 5.23
N GLY A 277 -16.22 31.38 5.00
CA GLY A 277 -15.16 31.50 4.02
C GLY A 277 -13.77 31.66 4.63
N VAL A 278 -12.81 31.95 3.77
CA VAL A 278 -11.40 32.10 4.10
C VAL A 278 -11.01 33.56 4.02
N ALA A 279 -10.64 34.17 5.12
CA ALA A 279 -10.05 35.49 5.11
C ALA A 279 -8.65 35.41 4.50
N TYR A 280 -8.28 36.34 3.66
CA TYR A 280 -6.95 36.40 3.07
C TYR A 280 -6.34 37.77 3.13
N THR A 281 -5.02 37.84 3.20
CA THR A 281 -4.22 39.01 2.95
C THR A 281 -3.21 38.68 1.85
N TYR A 282 -3.14 39.52 0.82
CA TYR A 282 -2.24 39.38 -0.30
C TYR A 282 -1.11 40.38 -0.18
N TYR A 283 0.12 39.93 -0.34
CA TYR A 283 1.34 40.69 -0.25
C TYR A 283 2.15 40.57 -1.54
N GLU A 284 2.81 41.64 -1.95
CA GLU A 284 3.83 41.62 -2.98
C GLU A 284 5.22 41.81 -2.34
N GLY A 285 6.19 41.04 -2.83
CA GLY A 285 7.56 41.05 -2.33
C GLY A 285 8.30 39.76 -2.68
N LYS A 286 9.62 39.80 -2.52
CA LYS A 286 10.47 38.60 -2.66
C LYS A 286 10.65 37.97 -1.30
N PHE A 287 10.05 36.80 -1.09
CA PHE A 287 10.11 36.05 0.15
C PHE A 287 10.92 34.76 -0.05
N LYS A 288 11.85 34.47 0.86
CA LYS A 288 12.58 33.20 0.93
C LYS A 288 11.94 32.25 1.94
N HIS A 289 11.28 32.80 2.96
CA HIS A 289 10.63 32.06 4.05
C HIS A 289 9.32 32.75 4.43
N THR A 290 8.41 31.98 5.02
CA THR A 290 7.05 32.47 5.40
C THR A 290 7.07 33.53 6.50
N ASP A 291 8.07 33.57 7.35
CA ASP A 291 8.26 34.61 8.38
C ASP A 291 8.55 35.99 7.81
N GLN A 292 9.00 36.06 6.55
CA GLN A 292 9.29 37.29 5.83
C GLN A 292 8.06 37.94 5.20
N ILE A 293 6.91 37.28 5.15
CA ILE A 293 5.70 37.75 4.46
C ILE A 293 5.26 39.12 5.02
N ALA A 294 5.35 39.31 6.33
CA ALA A 294 4.97 40.58 6.99
C ALA A 294 5.85 41.77 6.58
N SER A 295 7.04 41.56 6.00
CA SER A 295 7.91 42.59 5.46
C SER A 295 7.54 43.04 4.05
N GLY A 296 6.65 42.33 3.36
CA GLY A 296 6.17 42.68 2.04
C GLY A 296 5.14 43.78 2.04
N THR A 297 4.82 44.30 0.85
CA THR A 297 3.80 45.31 0.67
C THR A 297 2.41 44.66 0.73
N LYS A 298 1.60 44.99 1.73
CA LYS A 298 0.20 44.57 1.77
C LYS A 298 -0.57 45.31 0.68
N VAL A 299 -1.10 44.54 -0.28
CA VAL A 299 -1.80 45.08 -1.45
C VAL A 299 -3.32 44.95 -1.33
N LYS A 300 -3.78 43.79 -0.83
CA LYS A 300 -5.20 43.46 -0.79
C LYS A 300 -5.55 42.60 0.38
N GLU A 301 -6.74 42.74 0.90
CA GLU A 301 -7.34 41.77 1.83
C GLU A 301 -8.80 41.52 1.49
N GLY A 302 -9.34 40.39 1.91
CA GLY A 302 -10.72 40.03 1.62
C GLY A 302 -11.13 38.70 2.19
N THR A 303 -12.23 38.18 1.65
CA THR A 303 -12.73 36.82 1.97
C THR A 303 -13.02 36.11 0.67
N MET A 304 -12.60 34.85 0.57
CA MET A 304 -12.87 33.95 -0.56
C MET A 304 -13.57 32.69 -0.08
N LYS A 305 -14.14 31.93 -1.01
CA LYS A 305 -14.90 30.72 -0.68
C LYS A 305 -13.96 29.59 -0.27
N ASN A 306 -12.86 29.42 -0.98
CA ASN A 306 -11.88 28.33 -0.79
C ASN A 306 -10.48 28.94 -0.75
N ILE A 307 -9.52 28.23 -0.15
CA ILE A 307 -8.09 28.54 -0.27
C ILE A 307 -7.69 28.35 -1.74
N SER A 308 -7.22 29.42 -2.38
CA SER A 308 -6.79 29.40 -3.79
C SER A 308 -5.86 30.58 -4.07
N ILE A 309 -4.86 30.35 -4.90
CA ILE A 309 -3.96 31.38 -5.44
C ILE A 309 -4.20 31.66 -6.92
N GLN A 310 -5.20 31.01 -7.55
CA GLN A 310 -5.48 31.12 -8.99
C GLN A 310 -5.83 32.54 -9.45
N GLU A 311 -6.36 33.37 -8.54
CA GLU A 311 -6.72 34.77 -8.82
C GLU A 311 -5.65 35.77 -8.35
N ALA A 312 -4.40 35.28 -8.15
CA ALA A 312 -3.30 36.16 -7.76
C ALA A 312 -3.06 37.25 -8.84
N PRO A 313 -2.97 38.54 -8.46
CA PRO A 313 -2.72 39.62 -9.40
C PRO A 313 -1.36 39.49 -10.12
N ALA A 314 -0.35 38.99 -9.43
CA ALA A 314 0.97 38.75 -9.97
C ALA A 314 1.23 37.26 -10.19
N LYS A 315 2.10 36.91 -11.13
CA LYS A 315 2.51 35.53 -11.40
C LYS A 315 3.63 35.06 -10.47
N ASP A 316 4.41 35.97 -9.94
CA ASP A 316 5.56 35.72 -9.05
C ASP A 316 5.75 36.85 -8.03
N HIS A 317 6.67 36.65 -7.09
CA HIS A 317 7.00 37.63 -6.05
C HIS A 317 5.80 38.10 -5.22
N PHE A 318 4.93 37.17 -4.85
CA PHE A 318 3.78 37.41 -3.99
C PHE A 318 3.67 36.38 -2.87
N ALA A 319 2.84 36.68 -1.87
CA ALA A 319 2.42 35.75 -0.85
C ALA A 319 0.97 35.98 -0.45
N TYR A 320 0.31 34.92 -0.04
CA TYR A 320 -0.98 34.96 0.62
C TYR A 320 -0.87 34.48 2.07
N GLU A 321 -1.52 35.20 2.96
CA GLU A 321 -1.82 34.71 4.30
C GLU A 321 -3.32 34.35 4.34
N PHE A 322 -3.64 33.08 4.61
CA PHE A 322 -5.01 32.60 4.75
C PHE A 322 -5.36 32.34 6.21
N ARG A 323 -6.55 32.77 6.62
CA ARG A 323 -7.08 32.51 7.96
C ARG A 323 -8.52 32.01 7.86
N THR A 324 -8.76 30.84 8.44
CA THR A 324 -10.09 30.21 8.48
C THR A 324 -10.26 29.36 9.72
N LEU A 325 -11.50 28.98 10.00
CA LEU A 325 -11.82 27.97 11.00
C LEU A 325 -12.27 26.70 10.27
N ILE A 326 -11.72 25.58 10.70
CA ILE A 326 -12.08 24.26 10.17
C ILE A 326 -12.92 23.57 11.24
N ASN A 327 -14.06 23.03 10.83
CA ASN A 327 -14.86 22.19 11.71
C ASN A 327 -14.23 20.80 11.78
N ILE A 328 -13.85 20.39 12.97
CA ILE A 328 -13.34 19.05 13.27
C ILE A 328 -14.52 18.25 13.83
N PRO A 329 -15.14 17.36 13.04
CA PRO A 329 -16.38 16.68 13.45
C PRO A 329 -16.17 15.63 14.54
N GLU A 330 -15.03 14.98 14.57
CA GLU A 330 -14.72 13.87 15.48
C GLU A 330 -13.31 14.03 16.06
N LYS A 331 -13.08 13.45 17.25
CA LYS A 331 -11.74 13.34 17.80
C LYS A 331 -10.89 12.46 16.90
N GLY A 332 -9.73 12.94 16.47
CA GLY A 332 -8.84 12.20 15.58
C GLY A 332 -7.64 13.00 15.16
N VAL A 333 -6.83 12.43 14.29
CA VAL A 333 -5.70 13.11 13.68
C VAL A 333 -6.10 13.57 12.29
N TYR A 334 -5.76 14.82 11.99
CA TYR A 334 -6.08 15.47 10.73
C TYR A 334 -4.81 15.93 10.05
N ARG A 335 -4.60 15.49 8.83
CA ARG A 335 -3.45 15.87 8.01
C ARG A 335 -3.89 16.87 6.96
N PHE A 336 -3.14 17.96 6.84
CA PHE A 336 -3.39 19.01 5.86
C PHE A 336 -2.29 18.95 4.79
N TYR A 337 -2.69 19.00 3.53
CA TYR A 337 -1.78 19.01 2.38
C TYR A 337 -1.88 20.33 1.65
N THR A 338 -0.74 20.85 1.20
CA THR A 338 -0.65 21.99 0.26
C THR A 338 0.06 21.50 -1.00
N TYR A 339 -0.51 21.78 -2.15
CA TYR A 339 0.05 21.44 -3.46
C TYR A 339 0.43 22.72 -4.22
#